data_c96ad641b4832e87d3795d90a8c4a755
#
_entry.id   c96ad641b4832e87d3795d90a8c4a755
#
_cell.length_a   1.000
_cell.length_b   1.000
_cell.length_c   1.000
_cell.angle_alpha   90.00
_cell.angle_beta   90.00
_cell.angle_gamma   90.00
#
_symmetry.space_group_name_H-M   'P 1'
#
loop_
_entity.id
_entity.type
_entity.pdbx_description
1 polymer ?
#
loop_
_entity_poly.entity_id
_entity_poly.type
_entity_poly.pdbx_seq_one_letter_code
_entity_poly.pdbx_strand_id
1 'polypeptide(L)'
;EEWDKDLAVNLNGPFYLCRAALPHLLATGGNIVNVASIAGVEGEVYSAGYCAAKHGLIGLTRALAIEFTKEKLRVNAVCPGGMPTAQSTEFEAPENADWNLILRIASPRGFMETVDVAKAIAFLASDDATAIHGAVYRVDNGKGAD
;
A
#
# COMPACT_ATOMS: atom_id res chain seq x y z
N GLU A 1 -12.57 3.73 18.09
CA GLU A 1 -13.53 3.27 17.06
C GLU A 1 -12.93 3.40 15.64
N GLU A 2 -12.44 4.58 15.25
CA GLU A 2 -11.77 4.82 13.96
C GLU A 2 -10.46 4.04 13.85
N TRP A 3 -9.64 4.04 14.87
CA TRP A 3 -8.42 3.25 14.97
C TRP A 3 -8.65 1.76 14.68
N ASP A 4 -9.64 1.16 15.33
CA ASP A 4 -9.94 -0.27 15.17
C ASP A 4 -10.43 -0.57 13.75
N LYS A 5 -11.20 0.34 13.15
CA LYS A 5 -11.67 0.25 11.77
C LYS A 5 -10.50 0.30 10.78
N ASP A 6 -9.58 1.23 10.97
CA ASP A 6 -8.38 1.35 10.15
C ASP A 6 -7.54 0.06 10.16
N LEU A 7 -7.28 -0.48 11.35
CA LEU A 7 -6.55 -1.73 11.48
C LEU A 7 -7.33 -2.91 10.88
N ALA A 8 -8.63 -2.98 11.12
CA ALA A 8 -9.46 -4.07 10.63
C ALA A 8 -9.47 -4.13 9.10
N VAL A 9 -9.67 -2.99 8.44
CA VAL A 9 -9.79 -2.91 6.98
C VAL A 9 -8.43 -2.95 6.29
N ASN A 10 -7.45 -2.16 6.77
CA ASN A 10 -6.20 -1.93 6.06
C ASN A 10 -5.05 -2.88 6.45
N LEU A 11 -5.20 -3.67 7.53
CA LEU A 11 -4.20 -4.62 7.98
C LEU A 11 -4.76 -6.03 8.20
N ASN A 12 -5.78 -6.19 9.05
CA ASN A 12 -6.29 -7.51 9.39
C ASN A 12 -6.97 -8.17 8.18
N GLY A 13 -7.75 -7.43 7.40
CA GLY A 13 -8.37 -7.92 6.17
C GLY A 13 -7.36 -8.49 5.18
N PRO A 14 -6.35 -7.69 4.74
CA PRO A 14 -5.25 -8.17 3.92
C PRO A 14 -4.50 -9.38 4.50
N PHE A 15 -4.23 -9.40 5.81
CA PHE A 15 -3.62 -10.57 6.46
C PHE A 15 -4.46 -11.82 6.29
N TYR A 16 -5.77 -11.76 6.54
CA TYR A 16 -6.65 -12.92 6.40
C TYR A 16 -6.76 -13.38 4.95
N LEU A 17 -6.79 -12.45 3.99
CA LEU A 17 -6.79 -12.77 2.56
C LEU A 17 -5.49 -13.46 2.15
N CYS A 18 -4.33 -12.92 2.53
CA CYS A 18 -3.03 -13.54 2.28
C CYS A 18 -2.98 -14.96 2.86
N ARG A 19 -3.38 -15.12 4.13
CA ARG A 19 -3.41 -16.43 4.80
C ARG A 19 -4.29 -17.46 4.07
N ALA A 20 -5.46 -17.04 3.61
CA ALA A 20 -6.36 -17.91 2.89
C ALA A 20 -5.86 -18.26 1.48
N ALA A 21 -5.22 -17.31 0.80
CA ALA A 21 -4.73 -17.50 -0.57
C ALA A 21 -3.41 -18.30 -0.65
N LEU A 22 -2.56 -18.23 0.38
CA LEU A 22 -1.21 -18.81 0.38
C LEU A 22 -1.16 -20.29 -0.05
N PRO A 23 -1.99 -21.22 0.47
CA PRO A 23 -1.93 -22.61 0.04
C PRO A 23 -2.16 -22.80 -1.47
N HIS A 24 -3.05 -21.99 -2.05
CA HIS A 24 -3.37 -22.03 -3.47
C HIS A 24 -2.28 -21.43 -4.33
N LEU A 25 -1.71 -20.30 -3.89
CA LEU A 25 -0.64 -19.60 -4.59
C LEU A 25 0.66 -20.41 -4.58
N LEU A 26 0.99 -21.07 -3.48
CA LEU A 26 2.15 -21.96 -3.38
C LEU A 26 2.03 -23.16 -4.32
N ALA A 27 0.84 -23.72 -4.48
CA ALA A 27 0.60 -24.85 -5.36
C ALA A 27 0.76 -24.51 -6.86
N THR A 28 0.53 -23.25 -7.24
CA THR A 28 0.53 -22.81 -8.64
C THR A 28 1.71 -21.91 -9.02
N GLY A 29 2.50 -21.45 -8.07
CA GLY A 29 3.56 -20.47 -8.33
C GLY A 29 2.99 -19.06 -8.57
N GLY A 30 2.11 -18.59 -7.69
CA GLY A 30 1.42 -17.31 -7.82
C GLY A 30 2.17 -16.09 -7.29
N ASN A 31 1.44 -14.98 -7.12
CA ASN A 31 1.99 -13.79 -6.49
C ASN A 31 0.94 -13.02 -5.67
N ILE A 32 1.43 -12.18 -4.77
CA ILE A 32 0.64 -11.25 -3.95
C ILE A 32 1.15 -9.83 -4.23
N VAL A 33 0.25 -8.92 -4.55
CA VAL A 33 0.53 -7.49 -4.62
C VAL A 33 -0.35 -6.78 -3.60
N ASN A 34 0.23 -6.41 -2.47
CA ASN A 34 -0.46 -5.66 -1.43
C ASN A 34 -0.51 -4.17 -1.79
N VAL A 35 -1.71 -3.59 -1.80
CA VAL A 35 -1.88 -2.15 -2.04
C VAL A 35 -1.80 -1.42 -0.69
N ALA A 36 -0.60 -0.93 -0.38
CA ALA A 36 -0.33 -0.13 0.81
C ALA A 36 -0.72 1.35 0.57
N SER A 37 0.17 2.27 0.82
CA SER A 37 0.07 3.71 0.59
C SER A 37 1.44 4.36 0.82
N ILE A 38 1.66 5.58 0.38
CA ILE A 38 2.77 6.41 0.89
C ILE A 38 2.67 6.60 2.42
N ALA A 39 1.47 6.60 3.00
CA ALA A 39 1.23 6.56 4.44
C ALA A 39 1.81 5.31 5.14
N GLY A 40 2.24 4.31 4.39
CA GLY A 40 2.93 3.12 4.89
C GLY A 40 4.45 3.26 4.91
N VAL A 41 5.00 4.31 4.34
CA VAL A 41 6.45 4.62 4.29
C VAL A 41 6.79 6.00 4.83
N GLU A 42 5.78 6.84 5.01
CA GLU A 42 5.88 8.21 5.56
C GLU A 42 4.80 8.43 6.61
N GLY A 43 4.96 9.50 7.42
CA GLY A 43 3.88 9.96 8.29
C GLY A 43 2.90 10.85 7.55
N GLU A 44 1.60 10.64 7.75
CA GLU A 44 0.56 11.56 7.31
C GLU A 44 -0.14 12.16 8.52
N VAL A 45 -0.33 13.47 8.49
CA VAL A 45 -1.01 14.21 9.55
C VAL A 45 -2.48 13.77 9.65
N TYR A 46 -3.01 13.70 10.85
CA TYR A 46 -4.39 13.32 11.15
C TYR A 46 -4.82 11.91 10.69
N SER A 47 -3.85 11.02 10.41
CA SER A 47 -4.09 9.69 9.85
C SER A 47 -3.33 8.59 10.61
N ALA A 48 -3.24 8.69 11.95
CA ALA A 48 -2.39 7.80 12.77
C ALA A 48 -2.78 6.31 12.61
N GLY A 49 -4.06 5.97 12.65
CA GLY A 49 -4.55 4.59 12.49
C GLY A 49 -4.25 4.05 11.09
N TYR A 50 -4.53 4.85 10.08
CA TYR A 50 -4.25 4.51 8.69
C TYR A 50 -2.74 4.32 8.44
N CYS A 51 -1.89 5.25 8.93
CA CYS A 51 -0.44 5.11 8.85
C CYS A 51 0.05 3.82 9.52
N ALA A 52 -0.41 3.54 10.74
CA ALA A 52 -0.03 2.33 11.46
C ALA A 52 -0.40 1.07 10.69
N ALA A 53 -1.64 1.02 10.15
CA ALA A 53 -2.13 -0.10 9.36
C ALA A 53 -1.31 -0.31 8.06
N LYS A 54 -1.02 0.77 7.32
CA LYS A 54 -0.27 0.70 6.05
C LYS A 54 1.21 0.39 6.26
N HIS A 55 1.84 0.87 7.33
CA HIS A 55 3.17 0.41 7.74
C HIS A 55 3.16 -1.08 8.12
N GLY A 56 2.13 -1.52 8.86
CA GLY A 56 1.92 -2.93 9.17
C GLY A 56 1.77 -3.80 7.93
N LEU A 57 1.05 -3.33 6.92
CA LEU A 57 0.87 -4.06 5.66
C LEU A 57 2.19 -4.21 4.87
N ILE A 58 3.06 -3.20 4.90
CA ILE A 58 4.41 -3.30 4.32
C ILE A 58 5.25 -4.29 5.12
N GLY A 59 5.15 -4.26 6.46
CA GLY A 59 5.80 -5.24 7.34
C GLY A 59 5.36 -6.67 7.03
N LEU A 60 4.05 -6.89 6.89
CA LEU A 60 3.47 -8.17 6.47
C LEU A 60 4.01 -8.63 5.10
N THR A 61 4.04 -7.72 4.11
CA THR A 61 4.59 -8.00 2.78
C THR A 61 6.02 -8.50 2.84
N ARG A 62 6.88 -7.82 3.59
CA ARG A 62 8.30 -8.19 3.75
C ARG A 62 8.47 -9.50 4.51
N ALA A 63 7.67 -9.73 5.55
CA ALA A 63 7.69 -10.97 6.32
C ALA A 63 7.34 -12.17 5.44
N LEU A 64 6.24 -12.09 4.69
CA LEU A 64 5.85 -13.15 3.75
C LEU A 64 6.88 -13.36 2.63
N ALA A 65 7.47 -12.29 2.11
CA ALA A 65 8.51 -12.40 1.10
C ALA A 65 9.74 -13.17 1.62
N ILE A 66 10.19 -12.90 2.84
CA ILE A 66 11.32 -13.64 3.44
C ILE A 66 10.92 -15.08 3.76
N GLU A 67 9.75 -15.30 4.35
CA GLU A 67 9.28 -16.63 4.75
C GLU A 67 9.19 -17.59 3.55
N PHE A 68 8.70 -17.09 2.41
CA PHE A 68 8.49 -17.89 1.19
C PHE A 68 9.55 -17.67 0.12
N THR A 69 10.75 -17.17 0.48
CA THR A 69 11.81 -16.83 -0.49
C THR A 69 12.33 -18.03 -1.31
N LYS A 70 12.12 -19.26 -0.83
CA LYS A 70 12.52 -20.50 -1.56
C LYS A 70 11.41 -21.08 -2.40
N GLU A 71 10.20 -20.52 -2.30
CA GLU A 71 9.03 -21.00 -3.01
C GLU A 71 8.81 -20.23 -4.31
N LYS A 72 8.00 -20.80 -5.21
CA LYS A 72 7.59 -20.12 -6.44
C LYS A 72 6.47 -19.11 -6.16
N LEU A 73 6.69 -18.22 -5.19
CA LEU A 73 5.75 -17.19 -4.77
C LEU A 73 6.47 -15.84 -4.76
N ARG A 74 5.86 -14.82 -5.34
CA ARG A 74 6.33 -13.44 -5.21
C ARG A 74 5.36 -12.64 -4.34
N VAL A 75 5.89 -11.82 -3.45
CA VAL A 75 5.08 -10.96 -2.58
C VAL A 75 5.67 -9.55 -2.63
N ASN A 76 4.88 -8.57 -3.07
CA ASN A 76 5.31 -7.19 -3.23
C ASN A 76 4.24 -6.23 -2.69
N ALA A 77 4.62 -5.00 -2.44
CA ALA A 77 3.70 -3.92 -2.09
C ALA A 77 3.78 -2.78 -3.11
N VAL A 78 2.62 -2.18 -3.42
CA VAL A 78 2.52 -0.89 -4.11
C VAL A 78 2.13 0.16 -3.09
N CYS A 79 2.78 1.31 -3.12
CA CYS A 79 2.52 2.46 -2.27
C CYS A 79 2.05 3.64 -3.12
N PRO A 80 0.74 3.76 -3.38
CA PRO A 80 0.20 4.90 -4.09
C PRO A 80 0.32 6.19 -3.29
N GLY A 81 0.53 7.30 -4.00
CA GLY A 81 0.32 8.65 -3.49
C GLY A 81 -1.13 9.12 -3.71
N GLY A 82 -1.34 10.43 -3.69
CA GLY A 82 -2.68 11.02 -3.84
C GLY A 82 -3.34 10.72 -5.18
N MET A 83 -4.57 10.22 -5.12
CA MET A 83 -5.44 9.95 -6.26
C MET A 83 -6.85 10.48 -5.98
N PRO A 84 -7.65 10.87 -7.00
CA PRO A 84 -9.04 11.26 -6.83
C PRO A 84 -9.91 10.01 -6.57
N THR A 85 -10.00 9.59 -5.32
CA THR A 85 -10.80 8.45 -4.85
C THR A 85 -11.80 8.92 -3.80
N ALA A 86 -12.82 8.12 -3.50
CA ALA A 86 -13.77 8.42 -2.43
C ALA A 86 -13.04 8.75 -1.11
N GLN A 87 -12.02 7.98 -0.74
CA GLN A 87 -11.21 8.23 0.45
C GLN A 87 -10.58 9.63 0.48
N SER A 88 -10.09 10.12 -0.67
CA SER A 88 -9.45 11.45 -0.74
C SER A 88 -10.47 12.58 -0.83
N THR A 89 -11.66 12.33 -1.37
CA THR A 89 -12.73 13.33 -1.53
C THR A 89 -13.64 13.42 -0.30
N GLU A 90 -13.71 12.35 0.49
CA GLU A 90 -14.52 12.27 1.72
C GLU A 90 -13.68 12.57 2.98
N PHE A 91 -12.39 12.91 2.83
CA PHE A 91 -11.55 13.28 3.96
C PHE A 91 -12.04 14.59 4.57
N GLU A 92 -12.47 14.53 5.83
CA GLU A 92 -12.84 15.69 6.64
C GLU A 92 -11.66 16.08 7.53
N ALA A 93 -11.07 17.24 7.27
CA ALA A 93 -10.02 17.76 8.13
C ALA A 93 -10.62 18.20 9.49
N PRO A 94 -9.89 18.01 10.61
CA PRO A 94 -10.31 18.55 11.89
C PRO A 94 -10.57 20.07 11.83
N GLU A 95 -11.47 20.57 12.66
CA GLU A 95 -11.89 22.00 12.67
C GLU A 95 -10.68 22.97 12.79
N ASN A 96 -9.64 22.58 13.54
CA ASN A 96 -8.42 23.37 13.74
C ASN A 96 -7.21 22.77 12.98
N ALA A 97 -7.44 22.18 11.80
CA ALA A 97 -6.38 21.53 11.04
C ALA A 97 -5.32 22.54 10.54
N ASP A 98 -4.06 22.17 10.68
CA ASP A 98 -2.96 22.91 10.04
C ASP A 98 -2.84 22.51 8.56
N TRP A 99 -3.32 23.37 7.69
CA TRP A 99 -3.30 23.15 6.26
C TRP A 99 -1.89 23.06 5.67
N ASN A 100 -0.87 23.68 6.28
CA ASN A 100 0.51 23.55 5.84
C ASN A 100 1.02 22.12 6.05
N LEU A 101 0.56 21.44 7.10
CA LEU A 101 0.89 20.03 7.32
C LEU A 101 0.11 19.11 6.35
N ILE A 102 -1.16 19.42 6.10
CA ILE A 102 -1.96 18.66 5.11
C ILE A 102 -1.36 18.77 3.71
N LEU A 103 -0.93 19.96 3.30
CA LEU A 103 -0.31 20.18 1.99
C LEU A 103 1.00 19.40 1.78
N ARG A 104 1.67 18.97 2.86
CA ARG A 104 2.85 18.09 2.77
C ARG A 104 2.52 16.70 2.22
N ILE A 105 1.25 16.30 2.24
CA ILE A 105 0.80 15.01 1.68
C ILE A 105 0.75 15.08 0.13
N ALA A 106 0.60 16.28 -0.43
CA ALA A 106 0.47 16.48 -1.86
C ALA A 106 1.77 16.11 -2.62
N SER A 107 1.61 15.47 -3.76
CA SER A 107 2.72 15.19 -4.67
C SER A 107 3.09 16.45 -5.46
N PRO A 108 4.39 16.67 -5.77
CA PRO A 108 4.85 17.84 -6.53
C PRO A 108 4.19 17.95 -7.92
N ARG A 109 3.79 16.83 -8.51
CA ARG A 109 3.12 16.75 -9.81
C ARG A 109 1.58 16.67 -9.72
N GLY A 110 1.02 16.87 -8.52
CA GLY A 110 -0.42 16.74 -8.28
C GLY A 110 -0.91 15.30 -8.17
N PHE A 111 -2.23 15.11 -8.24
CA PHE A 111 -2.86 13.81 -8.19
C PHE A 111 -2.51 12.95 -9.40
N MET A 112 -2.42 11.64 -9.17
CA MET A 112 -2.27 10.64 -10.22
C MET A 112 -3.63 10.16 -10.68
N GLU A 113 -3.69 9.66 -11.90
CA GLU A 113 -4.83 8.87 -12.35
C GLU A 113 -4.80 7.48 -11.71
N THR A 114 -5.95 6.97 -11.32
CA THR A 114 -6.05 5.62 -10.71
C THR A 114 -5.53 4.52 -11.62
N VAL A 115 -5.64 4.72 -12.94
CA VAL A 115 -5.12 3.79 -13.96
C VAL A 115 -3.59 3.66 -13.91
N ASP A 116 -2.85 4.67 -13.47
CA ASP A 116 -1.38 4.58 -13.40
C ASP A 116 -0.93 3.66 -12.26
N VAL A 117 -1.65 3.69 -11.15
CA VAL A 117 -1.45 2.71 -10.07
C VAL A 117 -1.86 1.32 -10.52
N ALA A 118 -2.98 1.18 -11.23
CA ALA A 118 -3.45 -0.10 -11.77
C ALA A 118 -2.41 -0.75 -12.72
N LYS A 119 -1.74 0.05 -13.56
CA LYS A 119 -0.64 -0.42 -14.44
C LYS A 119 0.55 -0.98 -13.62
N ALA A 120 0.93 -0.30 -12.53
CA ALA A 120 2.00 -0.77 -11.66
C ALA A 120 1.64 -2.09 -10.95
N ILE A 121 0.39 -2.22 -10.49
CA ILE A 121 -0.13 -3.46 -9.92
C ILE A 121 -0.10 -4.59 -10.98
N ALA A 122 -0.61 -4.32 -12.18
CA ALA A 122 -0.64 -5.29 -13.27
C ALA A 122 0.77 -5.76 -13.65
N PHE A 123 1.74 -4.84 -13.74
CA PHE A 123 3.15 -5.18 -13.98
C PHE A 123 3.70 -6.08 -12.87
N LEU A 124 3.55 -5.74 -11.60
CA LEU A 124 4.03 -6.55 -10.48
C LEU A 124 3.35 -7.92 -10.39
N ALA A 125 2.11 -8.01 -10.86
CA ALA A 125 1.36 -9.27 -10.93
C ALA A 125 1.71 -10.14 -12.15
N SER A 126 2.35 -9.58 -13.17
CA SER A 126 2.71 -10.29 -14.41
C SER A 126 4.04 -11.04 -14.30
N ASP A 127 4.32 -11.87 -15.32
CA ASP A 127 5.58 -12.58 -15.44
C ASP A 127 6.76 -11.65 -15.78
N ASP A 128 6.50 -10.43 -16.26
CA ASP A 128 7.54 -9.42 -16.49
C ASP A 128 8.24 -8.99 -15.21
N ALA A 129 7.61 -9.21 -14.06
CA ALA A 129 8.15 -8.89 -12.72
C ALA A 129 8.77 -10.10 -12.00
N THR A 130 9.21 -11.14 -12.73
CA THR A 130 9.70 -12.41 -12.15
C THR A 130 10.82 -12.22 -11.12
N ALA A 131 11.71 -11.26 -11.30
CA ALA A 131 12.82 -10.97 -10.40
C ALA A 131 12.44 -10.02 -9.24
N ILE A 132 11.20 -9.53 -9.17
CA ILE A 132 10.75 -8.58 -8.17
C ILE A 132 10.03 -9.32 -7.04
N HIS A 133 10.67 -9.35 -5.86
CA HIS A 133 10.18 -10.04 -4.67
C HIS A 133 10.57 -9.26 -3.41
N GLY A 134 9.61 -9.00 -2.53
CA GLY A 134 9.80 -8.20 -1.31
C GLY A 134 9.89 -6.69 -1.55
N ALA A 135 9.62 -6.22 -2.78
CA ALA A 135 9.70 -4.82 -3.12
C ALA A 135 8.55 -4.00 -2.51
N VAL A 136 8.89 -2.75 -2.17
CA VAL A 136 7.93 -1.70 -1.80
C VAL A 136 7.99 -0.65 -2.89
N TYR A 137 7.05 -0.70 -3.80
CA TYR A 137 7.06 0.06 -5.04
C TYR A 137 6.22 1.34 -4.92
N ARG A 138 6.87 2.48 -4.88
CA ARG A 138 6.18 3.78 -4.79
C ARG A 138 5.65 4.19 -6.16
N VAL A 139 4.40 4.63 -6.18
CA VAL A 139 3.72 5.25 -7.33
C VAL A 139 3.07 6.52 -6.80
N ASP A 140 3.80 7.64 -6.78
CA ASP A 140 3.44 8.79 -5.95
C ASP A 140 3.71 10.16 -6.60
N ASN A 141 3.95 10.20 -7.91
CA ASN A 141 4.26 11.44 -8.63
C ASN A 141 5.44 12.23 -8.05
N GLY A 142 6.44 11.51 -7.51
CA GLY A 142 7.65 12.10 -6.99
C GLY A 142 7.53 12.66 -5.57
N LYS A 143 6.48 12.30 -4.81
CA LYS A 143 6.28 12.72 -3.43
C LYS A 143 7.47 12.35 -2.53
N GLY A 144 8.06 11.20 -2.73
CA GLY A 144 9.18 10.70 -1.95
C GLY A 144 10.49 10.62 -2.73
N ALA A 145 10.75 11.62 -3.58
CA ALA A 145 11.98 11.71 -4.37
C ALA A 145 13.09 12.55 -3.69
N ASP A 146 12.85 13.07 -2.49
CA ASP A 146 13.74 13.87 -1.64
C ASP A 146 14.51 13.02 -0.61
#